data_a18665eda60cdbf9553236ba9dbca28b
#
_entry.id   a18665eda60cdbf9553236ba9dbca28b
#
_cell.length_a   1.000
_cell.length_b   1.000
_cell.length_c   1.000
_cell.angle_alpha   90.00
_cell.angle_beta   90.00
_cell.angle_gamma   90.00
#
_symmetry.space_group_name_H-M   'P 1'
#
loop_
_entity.id
_entity.type
_entity.pdbx_description
1 polymer ?
#
loop_
_entity_poly.entity_id
_entity_poly.type
_entity_poly.pdbx_seq_one_letter_code
_entity_poly.pdbx_strand_id
1 'polypeptide(L)'
;MNQRKSKTIALFAFILFFICIFLAVIFYRANIERRLPKLETSDINTALRGNIITKDGFSITGSQKLYKVMVDTRNIDPDKKDLFIKLYCIYSGDDIKRVTKIINSQKGAVTLSYKIDAKGAAYLQELSKKLYRKKIFIPYEDPNTGAAILRNMSIIESGESRQYVAADALTPMIGYVKKVEKDGITKTEGVKGVEKAYEYYISSIQDAKLLGPKDIGNNIILT
;
A
#
# COMPACT_ATOMS: atom_id res chain seq x y z
N MET A 1 -0.76 -74.29 -22.33
CA MET A 1 0.13 -73.18 -22.70
C MET A 1 -0.59 -71.84 -22.96
N ASN A 2 -1.84 -71.84 -23.44
CA ASN A 2 -2.60 -70.61 -23.73
C ASN A 2 -3.06 -69.78 -22.50
N GLN A 3 -3.42 -70.42 -21.38
CA GLN A 3 -3.89 -69.68 -20.19
C GLN A 3 -2.84 -68.80 -19.50
N ARG A 4 -1.56 -69.20 -19.54
CA ARG A 4 -0.46 -68.37 -19.00
C ARG A 4 -0.22 -67.14 -19.90
N LYS A 5 -0.26 -67.29 -21.22
CA LYS A 5 -0.13 -66.19 -22.18
C LYS A 5 -1.29 -65.20 -22.05
N SER A 6 -2.51 -65.62 -21.83
CA SER A 6 -3.65 -64.78 -21.65
C SER A 6 -3.54 -63.95 -20.33
N LYS A 7 -3.10 -64.58 -19.24
CA LYS A 7 -2.88 -63.86 -17.95
C LYS A 7 -1.78 -62.81 -18.02
N THR A 8 -0.67 -63.13 -18.76
CA THR A 8 0.40 -62.11 -18.97
C THR A 8 -0.05 -60.95 -19.81
N ILE A 9 -0.82 -61.20 -20.88
CA ILE A 9 -1.37 -60.14 -21.73
C ILE A 9 -2.36 -59.26 -20.94
N ALA A 10 -3.22 -59.88 -20.13
CA ALA A 10 -4.15 -59.16 -19.27
C ALA A 10 -3.42 -58.26 -18.26
N LEU A 11 -2.34 -58.74 -17.67
CA LEU A 11 -1.52 -57.96 -16.74
C LEU A 11 -0.84 -56.81 -17.44
N PHE A 12 -0.29 -56.98 -18.63
CA PHE A 12 0.25 -55.92 -19.44
C PHE A 12 -0.77 -54.86 -19.83
N ALA A 13 -1.96 -55.29 -20.25
CA ALA A 13 -3.06 -54.37 -20.58
C ALA A 13 -3.49 -53.53 -19.36
N PHE A 14 -3.53 -54.16 -18.16
CA PHE A 14 -3.85 -53.48 -16.93
C PHE A 14 -2.79 -52.40 -16.56
N ILE A 15 -1.51 -52.75 -16.66
CA ILE A 15 -0.42 -51.78 -16.41
C ILE A 15 -0.48 -50.61 -17.39
N LEU A 16 -0.67 -50.90 -18.68
CA LEU A 16 -0.76 -49.90 -19.71
C LEU A 16 -1.94 -48.94 -19.51
N PHE A 17 -3.08 -49.47 -19.08
CA PHE A 17 -4.26 -48.68 -18.72
C PHE A 17 -3.98 -47.71 -17.57
N PHE A 18 -3.28 -48.16 -16.53
CA PHE A 18 -2.89 -47.26 -15.42
C PHE A 18 -1.89 -46.18 -15.84
N ILE A 19 -0.95 -46.52 -16.71
CA ILE A 19 -0.01 -45.54 -17.28
C ILE A 19 -0.76 -44.48 -18.10
N CYS A 20 -1.73 -44.87 -18.92
CA CYS A 20 -2.56 -43.94 -19.68
C CYS A 20 -3.37 -43.00 -18.78
N ILE A 21 -3.97 -43.51 -17.71
CA ILE A 21 -4.68 -42.67 -16.71
C ILE A 21 -3.71 -41.69 -16.04
N PHE A 22 -2.53 -42.14 -15.64
CA PHE A 22 -1.53 -41.30 -15.00
C PHE A 22 -1.07 -40.17 -15.94
N LEU A 23 -0.80 -40.50 -17.21
CA LEU A 23 -0.45 -39.50 -18.21
C LEU A 23 -1.59 -38.51 -18.48
N ALA A 24 -2.84 -38.98 -18.52
CA ALA A 24 -4.00 -38.11 -18.70
C ALA A 24 -4.16 -37.14 -17.50
N VAL A 25 -3.93 -37.59 -16.27
CA VAL A 25 -3.95 -36.73 -15.09
C VAL A 25 -2.83 -35.71 -15.11
N ILE A 26 -1.61 -36.10 -15.51
CA ILE A 26 -0.49 -35.15 -15.65
C ILE A 26 -0.81 -34.12 -16.73
N PHE A 27 -1.30 -34.55 -17.90
CA PHE A 27 -1.66 -33.66 -18.99
C PHE A 27 -2.77 -32.69 -18.59
N TYR A 28 -3.80 -33.18 -17.90
CA TYR A 28 -4.87 -32.34 -17.37
C TYR A 28 -4.33 -31.33 -16.37
N ARG A 29 -3.47 -31.72 -15.44
CA ARG A 29 -2.84 -30.82 -14.48
C ARG A 29 -1.85 -29.84 -15.12
N ALA A 30 -1.18 -30.21 -16.20
CA ALA A 30 -0.27 -29.33 -16.93
C ALA A 30 -1.01 -28.26 -17.74
N ASN A 31 -2.20 -28.59 -18.25
CA ASN A 31 -3.05 -27.65 -19.02
C ASN A 31 -3.95 -26.76 -18.14
N ILE A 32 -4.14 -27.09 -16.86
CA ILE A 32 -4.73 -26.13 -15.93
C ILE A 32 -3.73 -25.00 -15.80
N GLU A 33 -4.06 -23.83 -16.32
CA GLU A 33 -3.31 -22.60 -16.08
C GLU A 33 -3.07 -22.47 -14.58
N ARG A 34 -1.88 -22.83 -14.15
CA ARG A 34 -1.43 -22.50 -12.81
C ARG A 34 -1.44 -21.00 -12.76
N ARG A 35 -2.38 -20.41 -12.05
CA ARG A 35 -2.31 -19.02 -11.60
C ARG A 35 -1.09 -18.95 -10.69
N LEU A 36 0.09 -18.83 -11.31
CA LEU A 36 1.28 -18.45 -10.58
C LEU A 36 0.91 -17.17 -9.82
N PRO A 37 1.12 -17.11 -8.50
CA PRO A 37 0.96 -15.86 -7.81
C PRO A 37 1.78 -14.83 -8.59
N LYS A 38 1.16 -13.71 -8.97
CA LYS A 38 1.90 -12.62 -9.60
C LYS A 38 2.96 -12.17 -8.61
N LEU A 39 4.15 -12.67 -8.78
CA LEU A 39 5.34 -12.29 -7.98
C LEU A 39 5.85 -10.90 -8.37
N GLU A 40 5.21 -10.27 -9.37
CA GLU A 40 5.47 -8.89 -9.73
C GLU A 40 4.77 -7.96 -8.73
N THR A 41 5.47 -7.55 -7.72
CA THR A 41 5.09 -6.38 -6.94
C THR A 41 5.81 -5.17 -7.50
N SER A 42 5.06 -4.26 -8.11
CA SER A 42 5.56 -2.92 -8.38
C SER A 42 5.49 -2.12 -7.07
N ASP A 43 6.52 -2.16 -6.25
CA ASP A 43 6.66 -1.22 -5.15
C ASP A 43 7.17 0.09 -5.76
N ILE A 44 6.29 1.06 -5.88
CA ILE A 44 6.67 2.43 -6.18
C ILE A 44 7.23 2.99 -4.86
N ASN A 45 8.54 2.87 -4.69
CA ASN A 45 9.21 3.57 -3.61
C ASN A 45 9.36 5.02 -4.03
N THR A 46 8.48 5.88 -3.53
CA THR A 46 8.64 7.33 -3.69
C THR A 46 9.87 7.77 -2.91
N ALA A 47 10.88 8.24 -3.65
CA ALA A 47 12.06 8.82 -3.03
C ALA A 47 11.65 10.09 -2.27
N LEU A 48 12.24 10.34 -1.12
CA LEU A 48 12.11 11.59 -0.38
C LEU A 48 13.13 12.61 -0.90
N ARG A 49 12.76 13.89 -0.80
CA ARG A 49 13.68 14.99 -1.07
C ARG A 49 14.91 14.90 -0.17
N GLY A 50 16.11 15.03 -0.77
CA GLY A 50 17.39 14.97 -0.06
C GLY A 50 17.52 16.07 1.00
N ASN A 51 18.23 15.79 2.11
CA ASN A 51 18.45 16.74 3.18
C ASN A 51 19.63 17.66 2.87
N ILE A 52 19.56 18.91 3.37
CA ILE A 52 20.69 19.84 3.40
C ILE A 52 21.33 19.69 4.78
N ILE A 53 22.60 19.33 4.79
CA ILE A 53 23.37 19.11 6.01
C ILE A 53 24.60 20.02 6.03
N THR A 54 25.03 20.40 7.24
CA THR A 54 26.30 21.12 7.44
C THR A 54 27.48 20.17 7.28
N LYS A 55 28.68 20.72 7.14
CA LYS A 55 29.93 19.94 7.09
C LYS A 55 30.11 19.04 8.32
N ASP A 56 29.61 19.48 9.47
CA ASP A 56 29.69 18.75 10.75
C ASP A 56 28.59 17.70 10.89
N GLY A 57 27.80 17.45 9.83
CA GLY A 57 26.75 16.43 9.82
C GLY A 57 25.41 16.87 10.43
N PHE A 58 25.28 18.14 10.86
CA PHE A 58 24.00 18.63 11.38
C PHE A 58 22.98 18.84 10.25
N SER A 59 21.79 18.26 10.39
CA SER A 59 20.73 18.37 9.38
C SER A 59 19.98 19.69 9.53
N ILE A 60 20.11 20.57 8.53
CA ILE A 60 19.38 21.85 8.49
C ILE A 60 17.96 21.61 7.99
N THR A 61 17.78 20.69 7.07
CA THR A 61 16.47 20.37 6.52
C THR A 61 16.20 18.87 6.60
N GLY A 62 14.94 18.50 6.81
CA GLY A 62 14.47 17.11 6.82
C GLY A 62 13.28 16.93 5.90
N SER A 63 13.15 15.76 5.31
CA SER A 63 11.96 15.37 4.57
C SER A 63 11.27 14.19 5.24
N GLN A 64 9.96 14.25 5.32
CA GLN A 64 9.14 13.27 6.00
C GLN A 64 7.99 12.82 5.10
N LYS A 65 7.76 11.51 5.00
CA LYS A 65 6.59 10.96 4.30
C LYS A 65 5.31 11.33 5.02
N LEU A 66 4.31 11.70 4.23
CA LEU A 66 2.96 11.93 4.69
C LEU A 66 2.03 10.85 4.15
N TYR A 67 1.04 10.51 4.96
CA TYR A 67 0.04 9.51 4.64
C TYR A 67 -1.37 10.12 4.69
N LYS A 68 -2.22 9.68 3.77
CA LYS A 68 -3.66 9.95 3.80
C LYS A 68 -4.40 8.76 4.35
N VAL A 69 -5.43 9.05 5.11
CA VAL A 69 -6.32 8.05 5.69
C VAL A 69 -7.67 8.17 5.02
N MET A 70 -8.13 7.07 4.44
CA MET A 70 -9.42 6.98 3.76
C MET A 70 -10.28 5.90 4.39
N VAL A 71 -11.57 6.13 4.42
CA VAL A 71 -12.58 5.15 4.85
C VAL A 71 -13.81 5.25 3.96
N ASP A 72 -14.45 4.12 3.71
CA ASP A 72 -15.77 4.12 3.08
C ASP A 72 -16.84 4.15 4.17
N THR A 73 -17.59 5.24 4.23
CA THR A 73 -18.61 5.45 5.26
C THR A 73 -19.75 4.42 5.22
N ARG A 74 -19.94 3.76 4.06
CA ARG A 74 -20.93 2.68 3.89
C ARG A 74 -20.52 1.40 4.61
N ASN A 75 -19.21 1.21 4.81
CA ASN A 75 -18.68 0.06 5.52
C ASN A 75 -18.64 0.25 7.04
N ILE A 76 -18.94 1.43 7.56
CA ILE A 76 -18.93 1.66 9.02
C ILE A 76 -20.27 1.21 9.59
N ASP A 77 -20.23 0.32 10.58
CA ASP A 77 -21.41 -0.09 11.34
C ASP A 77 -22.05 1.14 12.00
N PRO A 78 -23.32 1.46 11.69
CA PRO A 78 -23.99 2.64 12.24
C PRO A 78 -23.96 2.69 13.78
N ASP A 79 -24.13 1.54 14.44
CA ASP A 79 -24.17 1.44 15.90
C ASP A 79 -22.79 1.68 16.54
N LYS A 80 -21.72 1.47 15.78
CA LYS A 80 -20.32 1.61 16.25
C LYS A 80 -19.62 2.83 15.67
N LYS A 81 -20.33 3.67 14.93
CA LYS A 81 -19.76 4.83 14.25
C LYS A 81 -19.08 5.81 15.21
N ASP A 82 -19.71 6.12 16.30
CA ASP A 82 -19.14 7.02 17.32
C ASP A 82 -17.89 6.43 17.98
N LEU A 83 -17.87 5.13 18.19
CA LEU A 83 -16.70 4.43 18.69
C LEU A 83 -15.54 4.51 17.70
N PHE A 84 -15.82 4.29 16.40
CA PHE A 84 -14.84 4.45 15.34
C PHE A 84 -14.22 5.85 15.33
N ILE A 85 -15.07 6.91 15.35
CA ILE A 85 -14.61 8.31 15.34
C ILE A 85 -13.71 8.61 16.53
N LYS A 86 -14.13 8.22 17.75
CA LYS A 86 -13.34 8.43 18.97
C LYS A 86 -11.99 7.75 18.90
N LEU A 87 -11.95 6.47 18.51
CA LEU A 87 -10.71 5.73 18.40
C LEU A 87 -9.78 6.32 17.33
N TYR A 88 -10.32 6.65 16.15
CA TYR A 88 -9.55 7.31 15.12
C TYR A 88 -8.91 8.60 15.61
N CYS A 89 -9.68 9.49 16.23
CA CYS A 89 -9.18 10.78 16.72
C CYS A 89 -8.12 10.64 17.82
N ILE A 90 -8.24 9.63 18.70
CA ILE A 90 -7.22 9.34 19.72
C ILE A 90 -5.88 8.98 19.07
N TYR A 91 -5.90 8.16 18.00
CA TYR A 91 -4.68 7.70 17.34
C TYR A 91 -4.12 8.68 16.30
N SER A 92 -4.96 9.48 15.66
CA SER A 92 -4.54 10.47 14.65
C SER A 92 -4.24 11.85 15.21
N GLY A 93 -4.77 12.17 16.41
CA GLY A 93 -4.72 13.53 16.94
C GLY A 93 -5.67 14.51 16.25
N ASP A 94 -6.57 14.03 15.39
CA ASP A 94 -7.53 14.85 14.67
C ASP A 94 -8.68 15.33 15.57
N ASP A 95 -9.28 16.47 15.23
CA ASP A 95 -10.46 16.98 15.94
C ASP A 95 -11.71 16.16 15.67
N ILE A 96 -12.39 15.73 16.75
CA ILE A 96 -13.59 14.90 16.71
C ILE A 96 -14.69 15.56 15.89
N LYS A 97 -14.92 16.87 16.07
CA LYS A 97 -15.98 17.61 15.39
C LYS A 97 -15.76 17.62 13.88
N ARG A 98 -14.50 17.84 13.45
CA ARG A 98 -14.10 17.81 12.05
C ARG A 98 -14.34 16.43 11.43
N VAL A 99 -13.88 15.37 12.07
CA VAL A 99 -14.01 14.00 11.59
C VAL A 99 -15.48 13.57 11.53
N THR A 100 -16.26 13.89 12.56
CA THR A 100 -17.71 13.62 12.58
C THR A 100 -18.42 14.32 11.41
N LYS A 101 -18.08 15.57 11.14
CA LYS A 101 -18.65 16.32 10.00
C LYS A 101 -18.31 15.66 8.67
N ILE A 102 -17.06 15.25 8.45
CA ILE A 102 -16.63 14.57 7.22
C ILE A 102 -17.40 13.27 7.01
N ILE A 103 -17.47 12.42 8.04
CA ILE A 103 -18.14 11.11 7.95
C ILE A 103 -19.65 11.25 7.74
N ASN A 104 -20.27 12.33 8.26
CA ASN A 104 -21.70 12.55 8.13
C ASN A 104 -22.08 13.29 6.84
N SER A 105 -21.15 14.02 6.22
CA SER A 105 -21.44 14.86 5.04
C SER A 105 -21.55 14.07 3.75
N GLN A 106 -20.87 12.91 3.64
CA GLN A 106 -20.78 12.16 2.39
C GLN A 106 -20.97 10.66 2.63
N LYS A 107 -21.72 10.01 1.72
CA LYS A 107 -21.79 8.55 1.63
C LYS A 107 -20.76 8.06 0.61
N GLY A 108 -19.92 7.12 1.01
CA GLY A 108 -18.89 6.54 0.16
C GLY A 108 -17.47 6.74 0.71
N ALA A 109 -16.49 6.68 -0.18
CA ALA A 109 -15.09 6.85 0.19
C ALA A 109 -14.79 8.31 0.55
N VAL A 110 -14.34 8.55 1.77
CA VAL A 110 -13.97 9.88 2.28
C VAL A 110 -12.54 9.85 2.83
N THR A 111 -11.83 10.97 2.67
CA THR A 111 -10.50 11.14 3.26
C THR A 111 -10.63 11.87 4.58
N LEU A 112 -10.15 11.23 5.64
CA LEU A 112 -10.19 11.79 6.99
C LEU A 112 -9.03 12.75 7.25
N SER A 113 -7.82 12.39 6.81
CA SER A 113 -6.61 13.21 6.97
C SER A 113 -5.64 12.99 5.82
N TYR A 114 -4.82 14.02 5.48
CA TYR A 114 -3.74 13.97 4.49
C TYR A 114 -2.35 14.16 5.11
N LYS A 115 -2.26 14.36 6.43
CA LYS A 115 -1.06 14.86 7.09
C LYS A 115 -0.55 13.92 8.18
N ILE A 116 -0.85 12.64 8.06
CA ILE A 116 -0.40 11.65 9.05
C ILE A 116 1.07 11.34 8.77
N ASP A 117 1.91 11.40 9.78
CA ASP A 117 3.31 11.00 9.71
C ASP A 117 3.47 9.47 9.65
N ALA A 118 4.68 8.99 9.39
CA ALA A 118 4.96 7.56 9.26
C ALA A 118 4.64 6.77 10.55
N LYS A 119 4.88 7.37 11.72
CA LYS A 119 4.60 6.75 13.02
C LYS A 119 3.10 6.63 13.26
N GLY A 120 2.37 7.71 13.04
CA GLY A 120 0.91 7.73 13.12
C GLY A 120 0.27 6.77 12.11
N ALA A 121 0.82 6.69 10.89
CA ALA A 121 0.36 5.75 9.86
C ALA A 121 0.49 4.29 10.33
N ALA A 122 1.61 3.91 10.94
CA ALA A 122 1.80 2.57 11.50
C ALA A 122 0.78 2.25 12.60
N TYR A 123 0.54 3.19 13.52
CA TYR A 123 -0.48 3.02 14.57
C TYR A 123 -1.89 2.90 13.98
N LEU A 124 -2.22 3.70 12.98
CA LEU A 124 -3.53 3.64 12.33
C LEU A 124 -3.72 2.37 11.51
N GLN A 125 -2.65 1.81 10.92
CA GLN A 125 -2.70 0.50 10.27
C GLN A 125 -3.01 -0.62 11.27
N GLU A 126 -2.37 -0.57 12.44
CA GLU A 126 -2.66 -1.53 13.52
C GLU A 126 -4.10 -1.36 14.04
N LEU A 127 -4.53 -0.11 14.23
CA LEU A 127 -5.91 0.20 14.60
C LEU A 127 -6.89 -0.37 13.57
N SER A 128 -6.65 -0.16 12.26
CA SER A 128 -7.50 -0.69 11.18
C SER A 128 -7.69 -2.20 11.29
N LYS A 129 -6.61 -2.95 11.58
CA LYS A 129 -6.68 -4.40 11.80
C LYS A 129 -7.52 -4.76 13.03
N LYS A 130 -7.39 -4.00 14.12
CA LYS A 130 -8.17 -4.21 15.36
C LYS A 130 -9.65 -3.91 15.15
N LEU A 131 -9.97 -2.82 14.45
CA LEU A 131 -11.34 -2.42 14.11
C LEU A 131 -12.03 -3.47 13.24
N TYR A 132 -11.30 -4.03 12.26
CA TYR A 132 -11.79 -5.12 11.43
C TYR A 132 -12.16 -6.36 12.26
N ARG A 133 -11.25 -6.80 13.16
CA ARG A 133 -11.50 -7.95 14.05
C ARG A 133 -12.69 -7.74 14.98
N LYS A 134 -12.96 -6.50 15.39
CA LYS A 134 -14.10 -6.12 16.24
C LYS A 134 -15.39 -5.88 15.45
N LYS A 135 -15.41 -6.19 14.14
CA LYS A 135 -16.57 -6.03 13.25
C LYS A 135 -17.14 -4.60 13.32
N ILE A 136 -16.27 -3.61 13.32
CA ILE A 136 -16.67 -2.20 13.19
C ILE A 136 -16.94 -1.87 11.73
N PHE A 137 -16.25 -2.59 10.82
CA PHE A 137 -16.55 -2.55 9.40
C PHE A 137 -17.48 -3.70 9.02
N ILE A 138 -18.56 -3.37 8.33
CA ILE A 138 -19.57 -4.29 7.81
C ILE A 138 -19.60 -4.24 6.29
N PRO A 139 -19.92 -5.34 5.60
CA PRO A 139 -20.10 -5.31 4.16
C PRO A 139 -21.36 -4.51 3.80
N TYR A 140 -21.28 -3.77 2.69
CA TYR A 140 -22.47 -3.20 2.04
C TYR A 140 -22.62 -3.80 0.64
N GLU A 141 -23.85 -3.88 0.16
CA GLU A 141 -24.14 -4.32 -1.21
C GLU A 141 -24.01 -3.16 -2.19
N ASP A 142 -23.23 -3.36 -3.24
CA ASP A 142 -23.12 -2.38 -4.33
C ASP A 142 -24.43 -2.41 -5.14
N PRO A 143 -25.14 -1.27 -5.24
CA PRO A 143 -26.42 -1.22 -5.95
C PRO A 143 -26.32 -1.53 -7.44
N ASN A 144 -25.11 -1.40 -8.04
CA ASN A 144 -24.92 -1.65 -9.47
C ASN A 144 -24.57 -3.11 -9.78
N THR A 145 -23.85 -3.77 -8.89
CA THR A 145 -23.32 -5.13 -9.15
C THR A 145 -23.94 -6.19 -8.24
N GLY A 146 -24.65 -5.79 -7.17
CA GLY A 146 -25.15 -6.71 -6.13
C GLY A 146 -24.05 -7.39 -5.31
N ALA A 147 -22.78 -7.00 -5.52
CA ALA A 147 -21.66 -7.60 -4.82
C ALA A 147 -21.52 -7.02 -3.40
N ALA A 148 -21.27 -7.91 -2.43
CA ALA A 148 -20.94 -7.50 -1.08
C ALA A 148 -19.51 -6.96 -1.02
N ILE A 149 -19.35 -5.68 -0.72
CA ILE A 149 -18.06 -4.99 -0.62
C ILE A 149 -17.75 -4.70 0.84
N LEU A 150 -16.62 -5.22 1.31
CA LEU A 150 -16.07 -4.90 2.64
C LEU A 150 -14.71 -4.23 2.49
N ARG A 151 -14.62 -2.98 2.90
CA ARG A 151 -13.39 -2.19 2.89
C ARG A 151 -13.08 -1.70 4.29
N ASN A 152 -11.82 -1.84 4.68
CA ASN A 152 -11.30 -1.29 5.93
C ASN A 152 -10.88 0.18 5.74
N MET A 153 -10.45 0.80 6.84
CA MET A 153 -9.69 2.04 6.79
C MET A 153 -8.38 1.80 6.03
N SER A 154 -8.17 2.58 4.98
CA SER A 154 -6.98 2.52 4.10
C SER A 154 -6.02 3.65 4.43
N ILE A 155 -4.75 3.33 4.63
CA ILE A 155 -3.67 4.27 4.90
C ILE A 155 -2.67 4.15 3.75
N ILE A 156 -2.57 5.20 2.94
CA ILE A 156 -1.72 5.25 1.74
C ILE A 156 -0.84 6.47 1.75
N GLU A 157 0.35 6.36 1.15
CA GLU A 157 1.25 7.48 0.99
C GLU A 157 0.58 8.61 0.20
N SER A 158 0.64 9.84 0.72
CA SER A 158 0.03 11.02 0.12
C SER A 158 1.03 12.03 -0.36
N GLY A 159 2.29 11.90 0.03
CA GLY A 159 3.36 12.81 -0.36
C GLY A 159 4.43 13.00 0.70
N GLU A 160 5.06 14.15 0.66
CA GLU A 160 6.14 14.53 1.55
C GLU A 160 5.92 15.90 2.20
N SER A 161 6.56 16.11 3.34
CA SER A 161 6.63 17.40 4.02
C SER A 161 8.07 17.76 4.27
N ARG A 162 8.44 19.02 3.98
CA ARG A 162 9.76 19.58 4.26
C ARG A 162 9.76 20.23 5.62
N GLN A 163 10.75 19.91 6.44
CA GLN A 163 10.96 20.50 7.76
C GLN A 163 12.27 21.28 7.74
N TYR A 164 12.31 22.39 8.46
CA TYR A 164 13.48 23.26 8.59
C TYR A 164 13.82 23.41 10.07
N VAL A 165 15.08 23.15 10.42
CA VAL A 165 15.60 23.46 11.74
C VAL A 165 16.07 24.91 11.73
N ALA A 166 15.72 25.69 12.76
CA ALA A 166 16.02 27.13 12.83
C ALA A 166 15.54 27.93 11.61
N ALA A 167 14.30 27.69 11.16
CA ALA A 167 13.71 28.25 9.95
C ALA A 167 13.87 29.78 9.87
N ASP A 168 13.62 30.50 10.97
CA ASP A 168 13.63 31.97 10.98
C ASP A 168 15.01 32.55 10.67
N ALA A 169 16.07 31.89 11.14
CA ALA A 169 17.44 32.35 10.94
C ALA A 169 18.02 31.97 9.58
N LEU A 170 17.69 30.80 9.07
CA LEU A 170 18.34 30.20 7.90
C LEU A 170 17.53 30.31 6.61
N THR A 171 16.23 30.59 6.67
CA THR A 171 15.36 30.73 5.49
C THR A 171 15.88 31.71 4.43
N PRO A 172 16.49 32.87 4.76
CA PRO A 172 17.00 33.77 3.72
C PRO A 172 18.06 33.14 2.82
N MET A 173 18.89 32.26 3.38
CA MET A 173 19.94 31.53 2.67
C MET A 173 19.47 30.23 2.07
N ILE A 174 18.83 29.40 2.88
CA ILE A 174 18.35 28.06 2.47
C ILE A 174 17.20 28.17 1.48
N GLY A 175 16.33 29.18 1.66
CA GLY A 175 15.13 29.35 0.87
C GLY A 175 13.96 28.50 1.38
N TYR A 176 13.01 28.25 0.50
CA TYR A 176 11.81 27.49 0.82
C TYR A 176 11.32 26.67 -0.38
N VAL A 177 10.47 25.69 -0.11
CA VAL A 177 9.84 24.84 -1.10
C VAL A 177 8.34 25.16 -1.22
N LYS A 178 7.78 24.93 -2.41
CA LYS A 178 6.32 24.87 -2.63
C LYS A 178 5.89 23.41 -2.76
N LYS A 179 4.65 23.14 -2.43
CA LYS A 179 4.03 21.84 -2.68
C LYS A 179 3.51 21.79 -4.10
N VAL A 180 3.81 20.71 -4.80
CA VAL A 180 3.37 20.44 -6.17
C VAL A 180 2.71 19.05 -6.17
N GLU A 181 1.55 18.92 -6.78
CA GLU A 181 0.92 17.64 -6.97
C GLU A 181 1.41 17.02 -8.28
N LYS A 182 1.98 15.82 -8.19
CA LYS A 182 2.45 15.04 -9.34
C LYS A 182 2.01 13.61 -9.17
N ASP A 183 1.30 13.08 -10.17
CA ASP A 183 0.79 11.69 -10.17
C ASP A 183 -0.05 11.33 -8.93
N GLY A 184 -0.83 12.30 -8.41
CA GLY A 184 -1.67 12.12 -7.22
C GLY A 184 -0.90 12.08 -5.90
N ILE A 185 0.39 12.44 -5.91
CA ILE A 185 1.26 12.51 -4.74
C ILE A 185 1.75 13.95 -4.59
N THR A 186 1.72 14.47 -3.38
CA THR A 186 2.25 15.80 -3.06
C THR A 186 3.76 15.73 -2.91
N LYS A 187 4.51 16.38 -3.82
CA LYS A 187 5.97 16.56 -3.77
C LYS A 187 6.34 17.98 -3.41
N THR A 188 7.60 18.21 -3.10
CA THR A 188 8.15 19.54 -2.80
C THR A 188 9.13 19.96 -3.88
N GLU A 189 9.03 21.22 -4.31
CA GLU A 189 9.92 21.85 -5.32
C GLU A 189 10.52 23.13 -4.75
N GLY A 190 11.85 23.32 -4.91
CA GLY A 190 12.56 24.49 -4.43
C GLY A 190 12.18 25.76 -5.19
N VAL A 191 11.80 26.80 -4.46
CA VAL A 191 11.39 28.09 -5.03
C VAL A 191 12.51 29.11 -4.98
N LYS A 192 13.30 29.12 -3.92
CA LYS A 192 14.34 30.13 -3.66
C LYS A 192 15.52 29.54 -2.88
N GLY A 193 16.66 30.22 -2.88
CA GLY A 193 17.85 29.89 -2.10
C GLY A 193 18.53 28.58 -2.53
N VAL A 194 19.20 27.93 -1.61
CA VAL A 194 19.88 26.65 -1.80
C VAL A 194 18.91 25.59 -2.28
N GLU A 195 17.67 25.57 -1.76
CA GLU A 195 16.61 24.63 -2.18
C GLU A 195 16.35 24.70 -3.69
N LYS A 196 16.38 25.90 -4.30
CA LYS A 196 16.23 26.06 -5.75
C LYS A 196 17.52 25.78 -6.51
N ALA A 197 18.65 26.28 -6.00
CA ALA A 197 19.94 26.16 -6.68
C ALA A 197 20.37 24.70 -6.87
N TYR A 198 20.05 23.87 -5.89
CA TYR A 198 20.39 22.44 -5.88
C TYR A 198 19.18 21.51 -6.15
N GLU A 199 18.09 22.05 -6.71
CA GLU A 199 16.87 21.29 -7.01
C GLU A 199 17.15 19.96 -7.72
N TYR A 200 18.01 19.99 -8.73
CA TYR A 200 18.37 18.80 -9.51
C TYR A 200 18.97 17.67 -8.66
N TYR A 201 19.75 18.02 -7.63
CA TYR A 201 20.44 17.03 -6.79
C TYR A 201 19.61 16.53 -5.61
N ILE A 202 18.75 17.37 -5.06
CA ILE A 202 17.99 17.06 -3.84
C ILE A 202 16.56 16.65 -4.11
N SER A 203 16.02 16.95 -5.29
CA SER A 203 14.63 16.57 -5.58
C SER A 203 14.48 15.07 -5.77
N SER A 204 13.35 14.55 -5.34
CA SER A 204 12.94 13.15 -5.51
C SER A 204 12.44 12.87 -6.94
N ILE A 205 13.19 13.32 -7.97
CA ILE A 205 12.76 13.27 -9.37
C ILE A 205 12.66 11.83 -9.90
N GLN A 206 13.39 10.90 -9.31
CA GLN A 206 13.40 9.51 -9.76
C GLN A 206 12.72 8.61 -8.74
N ASP A 207 11.45 8.36 -8.97
CA ASP A 207 10.79 7.22 -8.37
C ASP A 207 11.42 5.98 -9.00
N ALA A 208 12.24 5.26 -8.25
CA ALA A 208 12.76 3.98 -8.69
C ALA A 208 11.60 2.97 -8.72
N LYS A 209 11.07 2.73 -9.92
CA LYS A 209 10.13 1.65 -10.15
C LYS A 209 10.94 0.36 -10.28
N LEU A 210 11.12 -0.34 -9.18
CA LEU A 210 11.74 -1.65 -9.18
C LEU A 210 10.69 -2.68 -9.59
N LEU A 211 10.79 -3.12 -10.85
CA LEU A 211 10.03 -4.26 -11.37
C LEU A 211 10.96 -5.47 -11.29
N GLY A 212 10.61 -6.45 -10.48
CA GLY A 212 11.38 -7.69 -10.42
C GLY A 212 10.77 -8.73 -9.47
N PRO A 213 11.13 -10.00 -9.63
CA PRO A 213 10.75 -11.04 -8.69
C PRO A 213 11.39 -10.78 -7.33
N LYS A 214 10.62 -10.99 -6.26
CA LYS A 214 11.11 -10.95 -4.88
C LYS A 214 11.41 -12.36 -4.41
N ASP A 215 12.48 -12.54 -3.65
CA ASP A 215 12.78 -13.78 -2.96
C ASP A 215 11.89 -13.98 -1.72
N ILE A 216 12.03 -15.14 -1.06
CA ILE A 216 11.29 -15.48 0.17
C ILE A 216 11.58 -14.48 1.30
N GLY A 217 12.75 -13.84 1.30
CA GLY A 217 13.15 -12.80 2.24
C GLY A 217 12.69 -11.39 1.86
N ASN A 218 11.85 -11.27 0.82
CA ASN A 218 11.36 -9.99 0.29
C ASN A 218 12.44 -9.11 -0.37
N ASN A 219 13.61 -9.69 -0.68
CA ASN A 219 14.68 -9.02 -1.41
C ASN A 219 14.35 -8.96 -2.91
N ILE A 220 14.71 -7.88 -3.55
CA ILE A 220 14.55 -7.72 -4.99
C ILE A 220 15.73 -8.38 -5.68
N ILE A 221 15.46 -9.31 -6.58
CA ILE A 221 16.48 -9.97 -7.38
C ILE A 221 16.63 -9.16 -8.67
N LEU A 222 17.79 -8.50 -8.82
CA LEU A 222 18.19 -7.87 -10.07
C LEU A 222 18.80 -8.96 -10.95
N THR A 223 18.16 -9.23 -12.07
CA THR A 223 18.69 -10.09 -13.15
C THR A 223 19.31 -9.25 -14.23
#